data_2315ce2759ec8ba8e3582bf2b47bad33
#
_entry.id   2315ce2759ec8ba8e3582bf2b47bad33
#
_cell.length_a   1.000
_cell.length_b   1.000
_cell.length_c   1.000
_cell.angle_alpha   90.00
_cell.angle_beta   90.00
_cell.angle_gamma   90.00
#
_symmetry.space_group_name_H-M   'P 1'
#
loop_
_entity.id
_entity.type
_entity.pdbx_description
1 polymer ?
#
loop_
_entity_poly.entity_id
_entity_poly.type
_entity_poly.pdbx_seq_one_letter_code
_entity_poly.pdbx_strand_id
1 'polypeptide(L)'
;YTFDGVDSDLDLPFFIPEETENRSFSVQFSMPLFTSGLNSSQRRQAMLEEVRTEEQLLLIQRNVTQRIRSLYTSLKTGQLNIESLEASYESSEDALEATRLGYELKARNLVDLLRAERNFFDAQNRLSQAKYDFIIRSLEFKQATGSLKPQDIIDVNNFLD
;
A
#
# COMPACT_ATOMS: atom_id res chain seq x y z
N TYR A 1 70.70 -43.04 -27.96
CA TYR A 1 70.38 -44.32 -27.40
C TYR A 1 68.93 -44.68 -27.84
N THR A 2 68.92 -45.60 -28.80
CA THR A 2 67.75 -46.32 -29.33
C THR A 2 67.28 -47.34 -28.31
N PHE A 3 65.98 -47.38 -28.07
CA PHE A 3 65.35 -48.51 -27.41
C PHE A 3 64.22 -49.05 -28.29
N ASP A 4 64.39 -50.30 -28.65
CA ASP A 4 63.60 -51.12 -29.53
C ASP A 4 62.21 -51.39 -28.93
N GLY A 5 61.29 -51.61 -29.83
CA GLY A 5 59.92 -51.97 -29.55
C GLY A 5 59.80 -53.38 -28.95
N VAL A 6 58.82 -53.52 -28.12
CA VAL A 6 58.21 -54.80 -27.80
C VAL A 6 56.72 -54.68 -28.10
N ASP A 7 56.33 -55.21 -29.27
CA ASP A 7 54.96 -55.58 -29.53
C ASP A 7 54.59 -56.67 -28.55
N SER A 8 53.64 -56.42 -27.71
CA SER A 8 52.91 -57.44 -27.01
C SER A 8 51.43 -57.21 -27.26
N ASP A 9 50.95 -57.84 -28.31
CA ASP A 9 49.52 -58.18 -28.50
C ASP A 9 49.01 -58.96 -27.29
N LEU A 10 48.51 -58.23 -26.26
CA LEU A 10 47.71 -58.83 -25.24
C LEU A 10 46.26 -58.61 -25.64
N ASP A 11 45.70 -59.58 -26.35
CA ASP A 11 44.26 -59.78 -26.51
C ASP A 11 43.64 -59.97 -25.12
N LEU A 12 43.28 -58.84 -24.44
CA LEU A 12 42.43 -58.88 -23.30
C LEU A 12 41.00 -58.98 -23.75
N PRO A 13 40.22 -59.97 -23.32
CA PRO A 13 38.81 -60.03 -23.67
C PRO A 13 38.12 -58.81 -23.10
N PHE A 14 37.60 -57.98 -23.99
CA PHE A 14 36.80 -56.81 -23.65
C PHE A 14 35.50 -57.32 -22.95
N PHE A 15 35.52 -57.24 -21.59
CA PHE A 15 34.31 -57.40 -20.82
C PHE A 15 33.44 -56.17 -21.04
N ILE A 16 32.44 -56.30 -21.89
CA ILE A 16 31.32 -55.34 -21.90
C ILE A 16 30.60 -55.52 -20.57
N PRO A 17 30.54 -54.47 -19.71
CA PRO A 17 29.69 -54.60 -18.54
C PRO A 17 28.25 -54.68 -19.02
N GLU A 18 27.63 -55.80 -18.74
CA GLU A 18 26.20 -56.00 -18.94
C GLU A 18 25.49 -54.94 -18.08
N GLU A 19 24.80 -53.98 -18.72
CA GLU A 19 24.02 -52.95 -18.05
C GLU A 19 22.90 -53.68 -17.27
N THR A 20 23.15 -53.95 -16.02
CA THR A 20 22.13 -54.49 -15.10
C THR A 20 21.29 -53.30 -14.62
N GLU A 21 20.16 -53.05 -15.28
CA GLU A 21 19.11 -52.16 -14.75
C GLU A 21 18.53 -52.77 -13.46
N ASN A 22 19.02 -52.29 -12.34
CA ASN A 22 18.53 -52.72 -11.03
C ASN A 22 17.39 -51.79 -10.60
N ARG A 23 16.15 -52.17 -10.90
CA ARG A 23 14.94 -51.45 -10.43
C ARG A 23 14.56 -52.00 -9.07
N SER A 24 14.92 -51.22 -8.01
CA SER A 24 14.48 -51.54 -6.66
C SER A 24 13.29 -50.63 -6.27
N PHE A 25 12.19 -51.25 -5.88
CA PHE A 25 11.05 -50.59 -5.27
C PHE A 25 11.06 -50.88 -3.79
N SER A 26 11.19 -49.82 -2.95
CA SER A 26 11.18 -49.97 -1.49
C SER A 26 10.05 -49.14 -0.88
N VAL A 27 9.24 -49.78 -0.04
CA VAL A 27 8.24 -49.09 0.80
C VAL A 27 8.75 -49.15 2.22
N GLN A 28 9.07 -47.97 2.76
CA GLN A 28 9.53 -47.84 4.16
C GLN A 28 8.38 -47.35 5.03
N PHE A 29 8.00 -48.16 6.03
CA PHE A 29 7.04 -47.76 7.05
C PHE A 29 7.79 -47.54 8.37
N SER A 30 7.69 -46.28 8.92
CA SER A 30 8.32 -45.91 10.18
C SER A 30 7.24 -45.47 11.16
N MET A 31 7.12 -46.18 12.28
CA MET A 31 6.17 -45.84 13.34
C MET A 31 6.95 -45.64 14.65
N PRO A 32 7.09 -44.38 15.14
CA PRO A 32 7.74 -44.12 16.42
C PRO A 32 6.84 -44.60 17.56
N LEU A 33 7.28 -45.58 18.33
CA LEU A 33 6.53 -46.15 19.45
C LEU A 33 6.61 -45.30 20.72
N PHE A 34 7.67 -44.51 20.87
CA PHE A 34 7.88 -43.65 22.03
C PHE A 34 8.57 -42.35 21.62
N THR A 35 7.93 -41.20 21.88
CA THR A 35 8.39 -39.87 21.45
C THR A 35 8.67 -38.94 22.65
N SER A 36 8.81 -39.48 23.88
CA SER A 36 9.13 -38.69 25.11
C SER A 36 8.32 -37.38 25.25
N GLY A 37 7.04 -37.39 24.89
CA GLY A 37 6.18 -36.21 24.96
C GLY A 37 6.28 -35.22 23.77
N LEU A 38 7.12 -35.51 22.77
CA LEU A 38 7.27 -34.65 21.57
C LEU A 38 5.93 -34.38 20.88
N ASN A 39 5.14 -35.44 20.63
CA ASN A 39 3.83 -35.30 19.98
C ASN A 39 2.83 -34.48 20.80
N SER A 40 2.85 -34.59 22.12
CA SER A 40 1.98 -33.78 23.02
C SER A 40 2.41 -32.32 23.05
N SER A 41 3.73 -32.06 22.99
CA SER A 41 4.29 -30.71 22.91
C SER A 41 3.97 -30.04 21.59
N GLN A 42 4.14 -30.75 20.46
CA GLN A 42 3.79 -30.25 19.12
C GLN A 42 2.29 -29.96 18.99
N ARG A 43 1.44 -30.83 19.54
CA ARG A 43 0.00 -30.60 19.55
C ARG A 43 -0.38 -29.35 20.36
N ARG A 44 0.25 -29.14 21.51
CA ARG A 44 0.03 -27.94 22.33
C ARG A 44 0.52 -26.69 21.62
N GLN A 45 1.67 -26.76 20.94
CA GLN A 45 2.20 -25.67 20.13
C GLN A 45 1.26 -25.31 18.99
N ALA A 46 0.72 -26.29 18.27
CA ALA A 46 -0.24 -26.06 17.20
C ALA A 46 -1.54 -25.39 17.73
N MET A 47 -2.06 -25.82 18.90
CA MET A 47 -3.21 -25.18 19.51
C MET A 47 -2.94 -23.71 19.90
N LEU A 48 -1.77 -23.42 20.43
CA LEU A 48 -1.37 -22.05 20.79
C LEU A 48 -1.20 -21.17 19.55
N GLU A 49 -0.70 -21.73 18.47
CA GLU A 49 -0.57 -21.00 17.20
C GLU A 49 -1.94 -20.72 16.54
N GLU A 50 -2.90 -21.64 16.67
CA GLU A 50 -4.30 -21.42 16.27
C GLU A 50 -4.89 -20.22 17.04
N VAL A 51 -4.83 -20.23 18.38
CA VAL A 51 -5.32 -19.12 19.22
C VAL A 51 -4.62 -17.81 18.88
N ARG A 52 -3.30 -17.83 18.66
CA ARG A 52 -2.55 -16.66 18.25
C ARG A 52 -3.04 -16.09 16.92
N THR A 53 -3.33 -16.97 15.96
CA THR A 53 -3.82 -16.56 14.63
C THR A 53 -5.21 -15.98 14.71
N GLU A 54 -6.10 -16.53 15.55
CA GLU A 54 -7.44 -16.00 15.81
C GLU A 54 -7.37 -14.60 16.44
N GLU A 55 -6.50 -14.41 17.44
CA GLU A 55 -6.30 -13.09 18.06
C GLU A 55 -5.73 -12.06 17.09
N GLN A 56 -4.81 -12.48 16.21
CA GLN A 56 -4.30 -11.62 15.14
C GLN A 56 -5.41 -11.22 14.15
N LEU A 57 -6.29 -12.14 13.77
CA LEU A 57 -7.44 -11.85 12.92
C LEU A 57 -8.36 -10.81 13.56
N LEU A 58 -8.70 -10.98 14.84
CA LEU A 58 -9.52 -10.03 15.60
C LEU A 58 -8.87 -8.64 15.67
N LEU A 59 -7.57 -8.58 15.88
CA LEU A 59 -6.82 -7.32 15.90
C LEU A 59 -6.87 -6.61 14.54
N ILE A 60 -6.68 -7.34 13.44
CA ILE A 60 -6.78 -6.79 12.09
C ILE A 60 -8.20 -6.27 11.82
N GLN A 61 -9.24 -7.03 12.16
CA GLN A 61 -10.63 -6.61 11.99
C GLN A 61 -10.96 -5.32 12.75
N ARG A 62 -10.48 -5.20 14.00
CA ARG A 62 -10.65 -3.98 14.81
C ARG A 62 -9.92 -2.79 14.19
N ASN A 63 -8.69 -3.00 13.73
CA ASN A 63 -7.89 -1.95 13.10
C ASN A 63 -8.53 -1.44 11.80
N VAL A 64 -9.02 -2.34 10.94
CA VAL A 64 -9.73 -1.98 9.70
C VAL A 64 -11.01 -1.20 10.03
N THR A 65 -11.80 -1.68 10.99
CA THR A 65 -13.04 -1.00 11.40
C THR A 65 -12.74 0.40 11.94
N GLN A 66 -11.71 0.55 12.78
CA GLN A 66 -11.30 1.84 13.32
C GLN A 66 -10.82 2.78 12.20
N ARG A 67 -10.03 2.28 11.27
CA ARG A 67 -9.53 3.06 10.12
C ARG A 67 -10.69 3.58 9.26
N ILE A 68 -11.65 2.73 8.92
CA ILE A 68 -12.83 3.13 8.13
C ILE A 68 -13.63 4.22 8.87
N ARG A 69 -13.87 4.08 10.18
CA ARG A 69 -14.59 5.09 10.98
C ARG A 69 -13.84 6.42 11.01
N SER A 70 -12.52 6.38 11.18
CA SER A 70 -11.67 7.58 11.18
C SER A 70 -11.71 8.28 9.84
N LEU A 71 -11.58 7.55 8.72
CA LEU A 71 -11.66 8.10 7.37
C LEU A 71 -13.04 8.70 7.08
N TYR A 72 -14.12 8.03 7.49
CA TYR A 72 -15.47 8.56 7.34
C TYR A 72 -15.66 9.90 8.08
N THR A 73 -15.21 9.95 9.34
CA THR A 73 -15.27 11.19 10.14
C THR A 73 -14.43 12.29 9.50
N SER A 74 -13.25 11.95 9.00
CA SER A 74 -12.35 12.87 8.30
C SER A 74 -12.98 13.42 7.01
N LEU A 75 -13.68 12.60 6.24
CA LEU A 75 -14.42 13.04 5.04
C LEU A 75 -15.54 14.02 5.42
N LYS A 76 -16.36 13.67 6.42
CA LYS A 76 -17.44 14.55 6.89
C LYS A 76 -16.90 15.90 7.36
N THR A 77 -15.81 15.91 8.14
CA THR A 77 -15.16 17.14 8.59
C THR A 77 -14.52 17.90 7.44
N GLY A 78 -13.91 17.18 6.47
CA GLY A 78 -13.33 17.78 5.27
C GLY A 78 -14.35 18.52 4.42
N GLN A 79 -15.55 17.96 4.26
CA GLN A 79 -16.64 18.62 3.53
C GLN A 79 -17.06 19.95 4.19
N LEU A 80 -17.28 19.94 5.52
CA LEU A 80 -17.60 21.15 6.27
C LEU A 80 -16.48 22.20 6.21
N ASN A 81 -15.22 21.74 6.21
CA ASN A 81 -14.08 22.62 6.07
C ASN A 81 -14.03 23.30 4.70
N ILE A 82 -14.32 22.55 3.62
CA ILE A 82 -14.41 23.10 2.26
C ILE A 82 -15.48 24.19 2.20
N GLU A 83 -16.69 23.93 2.71
CA GLU A 83 -17.80 24.90 2.74
C GLU A 83 -17.38 26.19 3.48
N SER A 84 -16.70 26.07 4.62
CA SER A 84 -16.18 27.22 5.36
C SER A 84 -15.09 27.98 4.60
N LEU A 85 -14.22 27.27 3.88
CA LEU A 85 -13.16 27.90 3.08
C LEU A 85 -13.71 28.52 1.79
N GLU A 86 -14.79 28.00 1.21
CA GLU A 86 -15.50 28.62 0.09
C GLU A 86 -16.11 29.96 0.51
N ALA A 87 -16.79 30.02 1.65
CA ALA A 87 -17.30 31.28 2.19
C ALA A 87 -16.18 32.28 2.50
N SER A 88 -15.03 31.81 2.99
CA SER A 88 -13.85 32.65 3.24
C SER A 88 -13.22 33.17 1.94
N TYR A 89 -13.17 32.35 0.91
CA TYR A 89 -12.69 32.75 -0.42
C TYR A 89 -13.58 33.83 -1.01
N GLU A 90 -14.91 33.62 -1.06
CA GLU A 90 -15.90 34.60 -1.53
C GLU A 90 -15.77 35.95 -0.79
N SER A 91 -15.72 35.91 0.54
CA SER A 91 -15.52 37.12 1.35
C SER A 91 -14.20 37.84 1.08
N SER A 92 -13.12 37.09 0.79
CA SER A 92 -11.82 37.70 0.45
C SER A 92 -11.81 38.28 -0.98
N GLU A 93 -12.56 37.72 -1.90
CA GLU A 93 -12.77 38.23 -3.27
C GLU A 93 -13.53 39.54 -3.23
N ASP A 94 -14.65 39.60 -2.49
CA ASP A 94 -15.43 40.86 -2.29
C ASP A 94 -14.60 41.96 -1.64
N ALA A 95 -13.79 41.59 -0.62
CA ALA A 95 -12.91 42.55 0.05
C ALA A 95 -11.81 43.06 -0.88
N LEU A 96 -11.28 42.24 -1.77
CA LEU A 96 -10.31 42.65 -2.78
C LEU A 96 -10.94 43.63 -3.76
N GLU A 97 -12.13 43.31 -4.30
CA GLU A 97 -12.84 44.15 -5.24
C GLU A 97 -13.16 45.52 -4.64
N ALA A 98 -13.71 45.56 -3.42
CA ALA A 98 -14.00 46.81 -2.70
C ALA A 98 -12.74 47.63 -2.43
N THR A 99 -11.62 46.96 -2.11
CA THR A 99 -10.34 47.66 -1.85
C THR A 99 -9.74 48.18 -3.14
N ARG A 100 -9.87 47.45 -4.26
CA ARG A 100 -9.41 47.88 -5.58
C ARG A 100 -10.16 49.11 -6.05
N LEU A 101 -11.48 49.10 -5.93
CA LEU A 101 -12.31 50.27 -6.22
C LEU A 101 -11.92 51.47 -5.34
N GLY A 102 -11.72 51.28 -4.05
CA GLY A 102 -11.26 52.29 -3.12
C GLY A 102 -9.88 52.89 -3.48
N TYR A 103 -8.98 52.05 -4.01
CA TYR A 103 -7.67 52.48 -4.50
C TYR A 103 -7.80 53.33 -5.77
N GLU A 104 -8.62 52.93 -6.73
CA GLU A 104 -8.90 53.66 -7.96
C GLU A 104 -9.49 55.06 -7.67
N LEU A 105 -10.37 55.14 -6.67
CA LEU A 105 -10.97 56.39 -6.17
C LEU A 105 -10.03 57.20 -5.26
N LYS A 106 -8.77 56.75 -5.06
CA LYS A 106 -7.78 57.33 -4.16
C LYS A 106 -8.22 57.41 -2.68
N ALA A 107 -9.20 56.60 -2.29
CA ALA A 107 -9.68 56.48 -0.90
C ALA A 107 -8.88 55.44 -0.10
N ARG A 108 -8.14 54.55 -0.78
CA ARG A 108 -7.26 53.55 -0.19
C ARG A 108 -5.84 53.68 -0.75
N ASN A 109 -4.86 53.17 0.01
CA ASN A 109 -3.47 53.19 -0.42
C ASN A 109 -3.06 51.85 -1.08
N LEU A 110 -1.89 51.85 -1.74
CA LEU A 110 -1.35 50.64 -2.41
C LEU A 110 -1.09 49.50 -1.43
N VAL A 111 -0.70 49.78 -0.18
CA VAL A 111 -0.42 48.76 0.82
C VAL A 111 -1.70 48.01 1.19
N ASP A 112 -2.83 48.72 1.29
CA ASP A 112 -4.12 48.07 1.55
C ASP A 112 -4.54 47.17 0.39
N LEU A 113 -4.32 47.60 -0.86
CA LEU A 113 -4.60 46.78 -2.03
C LEU A 113 -3.73 45.49 -2.04
N LEU A 114 -2.42 45.61 -1.84
CA LEU A 114 -1.50 44.47 -1.80
C LEU A 114 -1.84 43.49 -0.66
N ARG A 115 -2.33 43.98 0.47
CA ARG A 115 -2.82 43.13 1.57
C ARG A 115 -4.08 42.36 1.18
N ALA A 116 -5.02 43.02 0.52
CA ALA A 116 -6.25 42.40 0.05
C ALA A 116 -5.95 41.30 -1.00
N GLU A 117 -5.07 41.61 -1.96
CA GLU A 117 -4.60 40.63 -2.97
C GLU A 117 -3.95 39.43 -2.29
N ARG A 118 -3.05 39.66 -1.34
CA ARG A 118 -2.42 38.55 -0.61
C ARG A 118 -3.45 37.68 0.12
N ASN A 119 -4.40 38.30 0.81
CA ASN A 119 -5.43 37.58 1.56
C ASN A 119 -6.31 36.75 0.62
N PHE A 120 -6.64 37.26 -0.56
CA PHE A 120 -7.39 36.57 -1.60
C PHE A 120 -6.62 35.32 -2.08
N PHE A 121 -5.35 35.48 -2.46
CA PHE A 121 -4.54 34.35 -2.93
C PHE A 121 -4.28 33.31 -1.82
N ASP A 122 -4.13 33.76 -0.56
CA ASP A 122 -4.02 32.85 0.57
C ASP A 122 -5.32 32.05 0.78
N ALA A 123 -6.49 32.67 0.66
CA ALA A 123 -7.79 32.01 0.75
C ALA A 123 -8.00 31.01 -0.42
N GLN A 124 -7.66 31.40 -1.64
CA GLN A 124 -7.72 30.55 -2.84
C GLN A 124 -6.84 29.32 -2.68
N ASN A 125 -5.61 29.50 -2.20
CA ASN A 125 -4.67 28.41 -2.02
C ASN A 125 -5.18 27.42 -0.95
N ARG A 126 -5.69 27.91 0.18
CA ARG A 126 -6.27 27.08 1.25
C ARG A 126 -7.47 26.27 0.76
N LEU A 127 -8.35 26.88 -0.03
CA LEU A 127 -9.51 26.20 -0.61
C LEU A 127 -9.08 25.11 -1.57
N SER A 128 -8.14 25.40 -2.46
CA SER A 128 -7.61 24.42 -3.42
C SER A 128 -6.97 23.24 -2.68
N GLN A 129 -6.14 23.51 -1.68
CA GLN A 129 -5.50 22.46 -0.90
C GLN A 129 -6.53 21.59 -0.17
N ALA A 130 -7.57 22.18 0.43
CA ALA A 130 -8.62 21.43 1.10
C ALA A 130 -9.41 20.55 0.14
N LYS A 131 -9.66 21.00 -1.11
CA LYS A 131 -10.32 20.20 -2.16
C LYS A 131 -9.46 19.01 -2.56
N TYR A 132 -8.16 19.18 -2.78
CA TYR A 132 -7.24 18.08 -3.07
C TYR A 132 -7.15 17.08 -1.93
N ASP A 133 -7.02 17.57 -0.69
CA ASP A 133 -6.97 16.70 0.49
C ASP A 133 -8.26 15.87 0.64
N PHE A 134 -9.41 16.45 0.34
CA PHE A 134 -10.69 15.75 0.35
C PHE A 134 -10.75 14.64 -0.70
N ILE A 135 -10.26 14.90 -1.92
CA ILE A 135 -10.19 13.90 -3.00
C ILE A 135 -9.30 12.73 -2.57
N ILE A 136 -8.10 13.01 -2.05
CA ILE A 136 -7.18 11.97 -1.58
C ILE A 136 -7.84 11.12 -0.50
N ARG A 137 -8.46 11.74 0.50
CA ARG A 137 -9.14 11.02 1.59
C ARG A 137 -10.34 10.20 1.08
N SER A 138 -11.03 10.67 0.05
CA SER A 138 -12.13 9.91 -0.57
C SER A 138 -11.63 8.63 -1.26
N LEU A 139 -10.49 8.70 -1.94
CA LEU A 139 -9.83 7.54 -2.54
C LEU A 139 -9.31 6.57 -1.47
N GLU A 140 -8.72 7.09 -0.39
CA GLU A 140 -8.29 6.27 0.75
C GLU A 140 -9.48 5.54 1.42
N PHE A 141 -10.61 6.20 1.55
CA PHE A 141 -11.83 5.59 2.07
C PHE A 141 -12.33 4.48 1.14
N LYS A 142 -12.41 4.72 -0.17
CA LYS A 142 -12.77 3.70 -1.16
C LYS A 142 -11.79 2.53 -1.16
N GLN A 143 -10.48 2.79 -0.98
CA GLN A 143 -9.48 1.75 -0.84
C GLN A 143 -9.71 0.91 0.44
N ALA A 144 -9.94 1.57 1.58
CA ALA A 144 -10.15 0.88 2.86
C ALA A 144 -11.42 0.02 2.88
N THR A 145 -12.44 0.42 2.11
CA THR A 145 -13.70 -0.34 1.95
C THR A 145 -13.65 -1.38 0.83
N GLY A 146 -12.56 -1.44 0.06
CA GLY A 146 -12.42 -2.34 -1.09
C GLY A 146 -13.29 -1.96 -2.29
N SER A 147 -13.82 -0.73 -2.33
CA SER A 147 -14.71 -0.24 -3.40
C SER A 147 -14.00 0.60 -4.47
N LEU A 148 -12.68 0.80 -4.35
CA LEU A 148 -11.87 1.56 -5.30
C LEU A 148 -11.85 0.87 -6.66
N LYS A 149 -12.20 1.62 -7.71
CA LYS A 149 -12.20 1.17 -9.11
C LYS A 149 -11.25 2.01 -9.94
N PRO A 150 -10.69 1.48 -11.05
CA PRO A 150 -9.86 2.27 -11.98
C PRO A 150 -10.56 3.53 -12.50
N GLN A 151 -11.89 3.48 -12.63
CA GLN A 151 -12.70 4.61 -13.07
C GLN A 151 -12.62 5.79 -12.10
N ASP A 152 -12.54 5.53 -10.79
CA ASP A 152 -12.43 6.59 -9.77
C ASP A 152 -11.17 7.45 -9.97
N ILE A 153 -10.09 6.86 -10.47
CA ILE A 153 -8.83 7.57 -10.76
C ILE A 153 -8.97 8.42 -12.04
N ILE A 154 -9.67 7.89 -13.04
CA ILE A 154 -9.94 8.61 -14.30
C ILE A 154 -10.84 9.81 -13.99
N ASP A 155 -11.87 9.65 -13.18
CA ASP A 155 -12.80 10.72 -12.79
C ASP A 155 -12.05 11.85 -12.04
N VAL A 156 -11.10 11.49 -11.16
CA VAL A 156 -10.24 12.49 -10.49
C VAL A 156 -9.35 13.22 -11.50
N ASN A 157 -8.75 12.52 -12.47
CA ASN A 157 -7.92 13.16 -13.49
C ASN A 157 -8.72 14.15 -14.33
N ASN A 158 -9.93 13.78 -14.73
CA ASN A 158 -10.83 14.65 -15.50
C ASN A 158 -11.34 15.86 -14.68
N PHE A 159 -11.30 15.79 -13.35
CA PHE A 159 -11.64 16.92 -12.47
C PHE A 159 -10.47 17.90 -12.30
N LEU A 160 -9.24 17.46 -12.56
CA LEU A 160 -8.03 18.26 -12.41
C LEU A 160 -7.65 19.02 -13.70
N ASP A 161 -8.14 18.57 -14.87
CA ASP A 161 -8.00 19.21 -16.17
C ASP A 161 -9.08 20.30 -16.35
#